data_3a2f686571b11cf6b488aa9fc61a2c0b
#
_entry.id   3a2f686571b11cf6b488aa9fc61a2c0b
#
_cell.length_a   1.000
_cell.length_b   1.000
_cell.length_c   1.000
_cell.angle_alpha   90.00
_cell.angle_beta   90.00
_cell.angle_gamma   90.00
#
_symmetry.space_group_name_H-M   'P 1'
#
loop_
_entity.id
_entity.type
_entity.pdbx_description
1 polymer ?
#
loop_
_entity_poly.entity_id
_entity_poly.type
_entity_poly.pdbx_seq_one_letter_code
_entity_poly.pdbx_strand_id
1 'polypeptide(L)'
;MTESRAVYNDKESKQISGQEGRRDQDVLGPGNKELINDTNHSPDAEAQANSHPVQRSKENPPPPPPPPNGGYGWVCTVCCALINGYTWGMNSSYGVFLAYYLANNVFPGASALEYAFVGSLSISCALLVSPVATWTTRVYGTKTTLFIGIAFETASLIGASFAWAIWQLFLSQGICFGIGMGFLFVGSVGIVPQWFTTKRSLANGFATSGSGLGGLIYSLAAGAMIKTIGLAWAFRVLGIVALAVNSICAILLKDRNKIIGASQLAFDVKLFKRPEYVLLNMYGFFSLLAYVVLIFSLANYARTVGLSAAQASVISALFNLGQALGRPPIGYFSDSIGRINMAGLMTFFSGLFALVIWTFARSYGVLIFYAILGGTVAGTFWATVAPVTVEVVGLKHVSSALNLVWLFIVLPSTFSEPIALEIVAGTGSYLGTQLFTGFMYIAAAMCMLLLRGWKIGELDELARLKGESVDQIDVVGTETKENDAMAKAAGRRTIVKNCLKWRKV
;
A
#
# COMPACT_ATOMS: atom_id res chain seq x y z
N MET A 1 18.11 41.80 36.25
CA MET A 1 19.13 41.14 37.07
C MET A 1 19.69 40.07 36.19
N THR A 2 20.70 40.39 35.54
CA THR A 2 22.14 40.02 35.63
C THR A 2 22.35 38.60 35.06
N GLU A 3 22.88 38.49 33.85
CA GLU A 3 24.31 38.38 33.52
C GLU A 3 24.85 36.99 33.92
N SER A 4 25.62 36.21 33.16
CA SER A 4 26.80 36.51 32.38
C SER A 4 27.23 35.24 31.66
N ARG A 5 27.61 35.23 30.38
CA ARG A 5 29.00 35.22 29.86
C ARG A 5 29.83 33.99 30.29
N ALA A 6 30.62 33.33 29.51
CA ALA A 6 31.52 33.64 28.40
C ALA A 6 32.06 32.33 27.80
N VAL A 7 32.27 32.16 26.51
CA VAL A 7 33.42 32.57 25.68
C VAL A 7 34.76 31.84 26.00
N TYR A 8 35.33 31.22 24.99
CA TYR A 8 36.72 31.27 24.53
C TYR A 8 37.03 30.00 23.68
N ASN A 9 37.28 30.18 22.49
CA ASN A 9 38.44 30.47 21.60
C ASN A 9 39.15 29.17 21.19
N ASP A 10 39.26 28.90 19.92
CA ASP A 10 40.05 29.53 18.83
C ASP A 10 41.53 29.10 18.80
N LYS A 11 41.97 28.82 17.62
CA LYS A 11 43.30 28.98 16.98
C LYS A 11 43.77 27.73 16.24
N GLU A 12 44.00 27.87 15.07
CA GLU A 12 44.92 28.46 14.06
C GLU A 12 45.58 27.31 13.26
N SER A 13 45.39 27.26 11.96
CA SER A 13 46.07 27.95 10.86
C SER A 13 47.56 27.64 10.68
N LYS A 14 47.87 27.23 9.44
CA LYS A 14 48.99 27.66 8.57
C LYS A 14 49.03 26.67 7.38
N GLN A 15 48.75 27.04 6.15
CA GLN A 15 49.49 27.87 5.17
C GLN A 15 50.95 27.50 4.99
N ILE A 16 51.31 27.22 3.77
CA ILE A 16 52.47 27.67 2.95
C ILE A 16 52.33 26.87 1.62
N SER A 17 51.90 27.46 0.48
CA SER A 17 52.63 28.21 -0.54
C SER A 17 53.76 27.40 -1.18
N GLY A 18 53.94 27.30 -2.44
CA GLY A 18 53.66 28.15 -3.56
C GLY A 18 54.39 27.66 -4.79
N GLN A 19 54.09 28.33 -5.88
CA GLN A 19 54.84 28.60 -7.10
C GLN A 19 54.84 27.51 -8.18
N GLU A 20 54.18 27.75 -9.31
CA GLU A 20 54.53 28.65 -10.44
C GLU A 20 55.61 28.09 -11.38
N GLY A 21 55.23 28.11 -12.66
CA GLY A 21 56.16 28.14 -13.80
C GLY A 21 55.59 27.36 -15.01
N ARG A 22 54.77 27.93 -15.81
CA ARG A 22 54.90 28.71 -17.05
C ARG A 22 55.65 28.07 -18.21
N ARG A 23 54.93 27.98 -19.33
CA ARG A 23 55.29 28.26 -20.76
C ARG A 23 56.26 27.30 -21.45
N ASP A 24 56.24 27.07 -22.68
CA ASP A 24 55.67 27.61 -23.92
C ASP A 24 55.82 26.62 -25.03
N GLN A 25 54.88 26.65 -25.93
CA GLN A 25 54.97 26.80 -27.41
C GLN A 25 55.86 25.90 -28.25
N ASP A 26 55.16 25.32 -29.18
CA ASP A 26 55.34 25.43 -30.65
C ASP A 26 56.39 24.60 -31.36
N VAL A 27 55.93 24.12 -32.51
CA VAL A 27 56.47 24.17 -33.88
C VAL A 27 56.59 22.84 -34.59
N LEU A 28 55.60 22.64 -35.51
CA LEU A 28 55.68 22.25 -36.92
C LEU A 28 56.65 21.14 -37.43
N GLY A 29 56.03 20.12 -37.96
CA GLY A 29 56.07 19.69 -39.35
C GLY A 29 57.39 19.14 -39.93
N PRO A 30 57.40 18.73 -41.21
CA PRO A 30 56.79 17.52 -41.77
C PRO A 30 57.87 16.71 -42.57
N GLY A 31 57.46 15.55 -43.05
CA GLY A 31 58.05 15.10 -44.34
C GLY A 31 58.71 13.74 -44.45
N ASN A 32 58.26 13.10 -45.48
CA ASN A 32 58.87 12.11 -46.39
C ASN A 32 58.87 10.64 -45.96
N LYS A 33 58.08 9.83 -46.62
CA LYS A 33 58.26 9.22 -47.97
C LYS A 33 59.58 8.45 -48.15
N GLU A 34 59.45 7.18 -48.40
CA GLU A 34 59.97 6.34 -49.49
C GLU A 34 60.10 4.93 -48.96
N LEU A 35 59.38 3.98 -49.48
CA LEU A 35 59.45 3.18 -50.74
C LEU A 35 60.63 2.22 -50.76
N ILE A 36 60.27 1.03 -51.17
CA ILE A 36 61.00 0.01 -51.97
C ILE A 36 61.15 -1.32 -51.19
N ASN A 37 60.33 -2.23 -51.55
CA ASN A 37 60.43 -3.39 -52.47
C ASN A 37 61.13 -4.65 -51.95
N ASP A 38 60.38 -5.66 -52.20
CA ASP A 38 60.69 -6.99 -52.84
C ASP A 38 61.36 -8.06 -51.98
N THR A 39 60.88 -9.21 -51.90
CA THR A 39 60.62 -10.35 -52.72
C THR A 39 60.41 -11.65 -51.92
N ASN A 40 59.38 -12.37 -52.31
CA ASN A 40 59.31 -13.84 -52.40
C ASN A 40 59.85 -14.77 -51.29
N HIS A 41 58.98 -15.54 -50.67
CA HIS A 41 58.86 -17.01 -50.88
C HIS A 41 57.78 -17.61 -50.00
N SER A 42 56.74 -18.17 -50.58
CA SER A 42 55.92 -19.26 -50.01
C SER A 42 56.74 -20.58 -50.08
N PRO A 43 56.44 -21.69 -49.38
CA PRO A 43 55.09 -22.20 -49.17
C PRO A 43 54.84 -22.94 -47.81
N ASP A 44 53.51 -23.13 -47.56
CA ASP A 44 52.91 -24.30 -46.93
C ASP A 44 53.28 -24.66 -45.46
N ALA A 45 52.39 -24.34 -44.53
CA ALA A 45 52.01 -25.25 -43.46
C ALA A 45 50.62 -24.86 -42.95
N GLU A 46 49.64 -25.71 -43.22
CA GLU A 46 48.31 -25.76 -42.58
C GLU A 46 48.46 -25.72 -41.08
N ALA A 47 47.94 -24.66 -40.49
CA ALA A 47 47.56 -24.65 -39.09
C ALA A 47 46.09 -24.25 -39.04
N GLN A 48 45.22 -25.25 -38.94
CA GLN A 48 43.81 -25.10 -38.58
C GLN A 48 43.71 -24.35 -37.25
N ALA A 49 43.50 -23.05 -37.33
CA ALA A 49 43.05 -22.28 -36.18
C ALA A 49 41.57 -22.58 -35.93
N ASN A 50 41.30 -23.48 -34.99
CA ASN A 50 40.01 -23.64 -34.37
C ASN A 50 39.57 -22.30 -33.76
N SER A 51 38.87 -21.48 -34.54
CA SER A 51 38.11 -20.34 -34.03
C SER A 51 36.85 -20.87 -33.36
N HIS A 52 36.96 -21.30 -32.09
CA HIS A 52 35.79 -21.41 -31.24
C HIS A 52 35.12 -20.02 -31.19
N PRO A 53 33.81 -19.90 -31.53
CA PRO A 53 33.10 -18.65 -31.30
C PRO A 53 33.12 -18.43 -29.80
N VAL A 54 33.78 -17.35 -29.35
CA VAL A 54 33.66 -16.82 -28.00
C VAL A 54 32.17 -16.57 -27.79
N GLN A 55 31.51 -17.48 -27.07
CA GLN A 55 30.18 -17.24 -26.55
C GLN A 55 30.30 -15.99 -25.70
N ARG A 56 29.85 -14.84 -26.25
CA ARG A 56 29.55 -13.66 -25.47
C ARG A 56 28.59 -14.12 -24.37
N SER A 57 29.14 -14.33 -23.18
CA SER A 57 28.34 -14.46 -21.97
C SER A 57 27.36 -13.30 -22.01
N LYS A 58 26.06 -13.60 -21.99
CA LYS A 58 25.02 -12.59 -21.81
C LYS A 58 25.34 -11.90 -20.46
N GLU A 59 26.03 -10.77 -20.54
CA GLU A 59 26.20 -9.91 -19.37
C GLU A 59 24.82 -9.65 -18.81
N ASN A 60 24.60 -10.12 -17.60
CA ASN A 60 23.38 -9.80 -16.87
C ASN A 60 23.28 -8.28 -16.79
N PRO A 61 22.16 -7.68 -17.17
CA PRO A 61 22.00 -6.23 -17.09
C PRO A 61 22.35 -5.76 -15.68
N PRO A 62 23.05 -4.61 -15.54
CA PRO A 62 23.46 -4.10 -14.24
C PRO A 62 22.23 -3.97 -13.32
N PRO A 63 22.39 -4.24 -12.01
CA PRO A 63 21.29 -4.16 -11.07
C PRO A 63 20.64 -2.76 -11.11
N PRO A 64 19.30 -2.66 -11.01
CA PRO A 64 18.61 -1.40 -11.08
C PRO A 64 19.11 -0.43 -9.98
N PRO A 65 19.23 0.87 -10.28
CA PRO A 65 19.69 1.85 -9.30
C PRO A 65 18.77 1.87 -8.08
N PRO A 66 19.33 1.98 -6.85
CA PRO A 66 18.57 1.95 -5.63
C PRO A 66 17.52 3.08 -5.59
N PRO A 67 16.41 2.92 -4.83
CA PRO A 67 15.43 3.97 -4.63
C PRO A 67 16.05 5.23 -4.00
N PRO A 68 15.64 6.45 -4.44
CA PRO A 68 16.25 7.71 -4.01
C PRO A 68 16.06 8.05 -2.53
N ASN A 69 15.10 7.41 -1.81
CA ASN A 69 14.74 7.67 -0.40
C ASN A 69 14.29 9.11 -0.09
N GLY A 70 13.75 9.82 -1.08
CA GLY A 70 13.29 11.20 -0.90
C GLY A 70 13.03 11.94 -2.21
N GLY A 71 13.17 13.26 -2.18
CA GLY A 71 12.96 14.11 -3.34
C GLY A 71 11.56 13.99 -3.92
N TYR A 72 11.46 13.71 -5.22
CA TYR A 72 10.19 13.57 -5.92
C TYR A 72 9.30 12.42 -5.37
N GLY A 73 9.86 11.47 -4.64
CA GLY A 73 9.10 10.42 -3.95
C GLY A 73 8.07 10.97 -2.98
N TRP A 74 8.32 12.11 -2.33
CA TRP A 74 7.33 12.76 -1.46
C TRP A 74 6.19 13.39 -2.25
N VAL A 75 6.43 13.92 -3.46
CA VAL A 75 5.37 14.37 -4.37
C VAL A 75 4.47 13.19 -4.74
N CYS A 76 5.06 12.05 -5.11
CA CYS A 76 4.30 10.84 -5.38
C CYS A 76 3.49 10.38 -4.14
N THR A 77 4.06 10.48 -2.95
CA THR A 77 3.37 10.13 -1.69
C THR A 77 2.14 11.01 -1.45
N VAL A 78 2.27 12.33 -1.64
CA VAL A 78 1.15 13.27 -1.50
C VAL A 78 0.08 13.01 -2.57
N CYS A 79 0.46 12.78 -3.83
CA CYS A 79 -0.47 12.41 -4.88
C CYS A 79 -1.22 11.12 -4.55
N CYS A 80 -0.54 10.08 -4.04
CA CYS A 80 -1.18 8.85 -3.59
C CYS A 80 -2.11 9.09 -2.39
N ALA A 81 -1.76 9.99 -1.46
CA ALA A 81 -2.63 10.36 -0.33
C ALA A 81 -3.92 11.05 -0.82
N LEU A 82 -3.80 11.98 -1.77
CA LEU A 82 -4.97 12.63 -2.37
C LEU A 82 -5.86 11.64 -3.13
N ILE A 83 -5.29 10.77 -3.95
CA ILE A 83 -6.04 9.70 -4.63
C ILE A 83 -6.75 8.81 -3.60
N ASN A 84 -6.08 8.38 -2.54
CA ASN A 84 -6.72 7.61 -1.46
C ASN A 84 -7.85 8.40 -0.76
N GLY A 85 -7.70 9.72 -0.64
CA GLY A 85 -8.73 10.61 -0.10
C GLY A 85 -9.99 10.61 -0.97
N TYR A 86 -9.82 10.76 -2.28
CA TYR A 86 -10.95 10.83 -3.23
C TYR A 86 -11.56 9.46 -3.55
N THR A 87 -10.84 8.36 -3.37
CA THR A 87 -11.34 6.99 -3.55
C THR A 87 -11.90 6.43 -2.24
N TRP A 88 -11.04 5.85 -1.40
CA TRP A 88 -11.42 5.22 -0.13
C TRP A 88 -12.03 6.18 0.88
N GLY A 89 -11.54 7.44 0.91
CA GLY A 89 -12.08 8.48 1.79
C GLY A 89 -13.51 8.85 1.39
N MET A 90 -13.77 9.03 0.10
CA MET A 90 -15.13 9.30 -0.40
C MET A 90 -16.04 8.08 -0.18
N ASN A 91 -15.56 6.86 -0.39
CA ASN A 91 -16.31 5.65 -0.10
C ASN A 91 -16.70 5.56 1.39
N SER A 92 -15.80 5.90 2.32
CA SER A 92 -16.11 5.88 3.76
C SER A 92 -17.13 6.94 4.19
N SER A 93 -17.37 7.98 3.38
CA SER A 93 -18.43 8.95 3.60
C SER A 93 -19.83 8.50 3.13
N TYR A 94 -19.91 7.31 2.50
CA TYR A 94 -21.19 6.78 1.99
C TYR A 94 -22.28 6.71 3.07
N GLY A 95 -21.92 6.52 4.33
CA GLY A 95 -22.88 6.53 5.46
C GLY A 95 -23.71 7.81 5.56
N VAL A 96 -23.18 8.96 5.13
CA VAL A 96 -23.92 10.25 5.12
C VAL A 96 -25.00 10.22 4.04
N PHE A 97 -24.68 9.70 2.86
CA PHE A 97 -25.67 9.53 1.78
C PHE A 97 -26.73 8.49 2.14
N LEU A 98 -26.31 7.36 2.71
CA LEU A 98 -27.21 6.30 3.19
C LEU A 98 -28.21 6.86 4.21
N ALA A 99 -27.75 7.61 5.20
CA ALA A 99 -28.63 8.24 6.19
C ALA A 99 -29.64 9.19 5.55
N TYR A 100 -29.22 9.95 4.55
CA TYR A 100 -30.09 10.85 3.81
C TYR A 100 -31.12 10.08 2.97
N TYR A 101 -30.71 9.03 2.26
CA TYR A 101 -31.62 8.18 1.46
C TYR A 101 -32.74 7.58 2.31
N LEU A 102 -32.36 7.01 3.47
CA LEU A 102 -33.33 6.38 4.38
C LEU A 102 -34.26 7.38 5.04
N ALA A 103 -33.73 8.55 5.47
CA ALA A 103 -34.53 9.57 6.14
C ALA A 103 -35.55 10.25 5.23
N ASN A 104 -35.25 10.38 3.92
CA ASN A 104 -36.06 11.11 2.96
C ASN A 104 -36.80 10.19 1.96
N ASN A 105 -36.67 8.85 2.09
CA ASN A 105 -37.27 7.87 1.18
C ASN A 105 -37.03 8.24 -0.31
N VAL A 106 -35.77 8.57 -0.62
CA VAL A 106 -35.37 9.15 -1.93
C VAL A 106 -35.72 8.24 -3.10
N PHE A 107 -35.64 6.94 -2.91
CA PHE A 107 -36.04 5.93 -3.89
C PHE A 107 -37.18 5.09 -3.28
N PRO A 108 -38.45 5.39 -3.63
CA PRO A 108 -39.60 4.71 -3.06
C PRO A 108 -39.54 3.19 -3.28
N GLY A 109 -39.77 2.42 -2.22
CA GLY A 109 -39.76 0.95 -2.25
C GLY A 109 -38.37 0.32 -2.06
N ALA A 110 -37.29 1.10 -2.01
CA ALA A 110 -35.95 0.58 -1.74
C ALA A 110 -35.77 0.27 -0.24
N SER A 111 -35.27 -0.92 0.05
CA SER A 111 -34.95 -1.38 1.40
C SER A 111 -33.61 -0.85 1.90
N ALA A 112 -33.44 -0.81 3.23
CA ALA A 112 -32.15 -0.46 3.84
C ALA A 112 -31.03 -1.42 3.39
N LEU A 113 -31.36 -2.67 3.16
CA LEU A 113 -30.42 -3.70 2.67
C LEU A 113 -29.92 -3.40 1.25
N GLU A 114 -30.79 -2.93 0.35
CA GLU A 114 -30.40 -2.55 -1.02
C GLU A 114 -29.41 -1.39 -0.99
N TYR A 115 -29.63 -0.36 -0.17
CA TYR A 115 -28.68 0.74 0.00
C TYR A 115 -27.35 0.25 0.59
N ALA A 116 -27.37 -0.66 1.58
CA ALA A 116 -26.15 -1.25 2.12
C ALA A 116 -25.33 -2.00 1.06
N PHE A 117 -26.01 -2.72 0.17
CA PHE A 117 -25.37 -3.40 -0.95
C PHE A 117 -24.71 -2.42 -1.95
N VAL A 118 -25.28 -1.24 -2.20
CA VAL A 118 -24.62 -0.23 -3.06
C VAL A 118 -23.24 0.12 -2.53
N GLY A 119 -23.11 0.38 -1.22
CA GLY A 119 -21.83 0.68 -0.58
C GLY A 119 -20.83 -0.50 -0.63
N SER A 120 -21.30 -1.70 -0.27
CA SER A 120 -20.46 -2.92 -0.28
C SER A 120 -20.01 -3.30 -1.69
N LEU A 121 -20.86 -3.12 -2.69
CA LEU A 121 -20.57 -3.43 -4.09
C LEU A 121 -19.44 -2.54 -4.62
N SER A 122 -19.36 -1.28 -4.19
CA SER A 122 -18.26 -0.40 -4.59
C SER A 122 -16.90 -0.94 -4.13
N ILE A 123 -16.79 -1.45 -2.91
CA ILE A 123 -15.57 -2.06 -2.38
C ILE A 123 -15.24 -3.35 -3.16
N SER A 124 -16.24 -4.20 -3.34
CA SER A 124 -16.06 -5.48 -4.06
C SER A 124 -15.60 -5.26 -5.50
N CYS A 125 -16.23 -4.34 -6.23
CA CYS A 125 -15.85 -4.00 -7.60
C CYS A 125 -14.44 -3.39 -7.68
N ALA A 126 -14.06 -2.56 -6.70
CA ALA A 126 -12.72 -1.99 -6.67
C ALA A 126 -11.62 -3.05 -6.51
N LEU A 127 -11.86 -4.07 -5.71
CA LEU A 127 -10.92 -5.17 -5.51
C LEU A 127 -10.96 -6.16 -6.68
N LEU A 128 -12.14 -6.47 -7.22
CA LEU A 128 -12.31 -7.38 -8.35
C LEU A 128 -11.70 -6.87 -9.66
N VAL A 129 -11.69 -5.56 -9.88
CA VAL A 129 -11.11 -4.97 -11.09
C VAL A 129 -9.58 -4.97 -11.09
N SER A 130 -8.94 -5.33 -9.97
CA SER A 130 -7.48 -5.26 -9.81
C SER A 130 -6.67 -6.02 -10.88
N PRO A 131 -7.06 -7.20 -11.40
CA PRO A 131 -6.35 -7.85 -12.51
C PRO A 131 -6.39 -7.02 -13.79
N VAL A 132 -7.54 -6.42 -14.08
CA VAL A 132 -7.72 -5.58 -15.28
C VAL A 132 -6.90 -4.31 -15.16
N ALA A 133 -6.91 -3.64 -14.00
CA ALA A 133 -6.10 -2.46 -13.72
C ALA A 133 -4.59 -2.77 -13.80
N THR A 134 -4.16 -3.92 -13.27
CA THR A 134 -2.76 -4.38 -13.37
C THR A 134 -2.37 -4.67 -14.82
N TRP A 135 -3.23 -5.35 -15.58
CA TRP A 135 -3.02 -5.59 -17.01
C TRP A 135 -2.93 -4.28 -17.79
N THR A 136 -3.84 -3.35 -17.53
CA THR A 136 -3.84 -2.02 -18.16
C THR A 136 -2.55 -1.25 -17.84
N THR A 137 -2.08 -1.32 -16.60
CA THR A 137 -0.80 -0.71 -16.18
C THR A 137 0.38 -1.31 -16.93
N ARG A 138 0.35 -2.62 -17.18
CA ARG A 138 1.38 -3.32 -17.94
C ARG A 138 1.43 -2.90 -19.42
N VAL A 139 0.27 -2.82 -20.05
CA VAL A 139 0.16 -2.62 -21.52
C VAL A 139 0.23 -1.14 -21.87
N TYR A 140 -0.54 -0.31 -21.17
CA TYR A 140 -0.73 1.11 -21.49
C TYR A 140 -0.03 2.06 -20.52
N GLY A 141 0.53 1.53 -19.42
CA GLY A 141 1.23 2.30 -18.40
C GLY A 141 0.34 2.86 -17.30
N THR A 142 0.99 3.28 -16.22
CA THR A 142 0.33 3.76 -14.99
C THR A 142 -0.58 4.95 -15.23
N LYS A 143 -0.17 5.93 -16.03
CA LYS A 143 -0.97 7.14 -16.29
C LYS A 143 -2.30 6.83 -16.97
N THR A 144 -2.27 5.95 -17.98
CA THR A 144 -3.51 5.52 -18.68
C THR A 144 -4.45 4.82 -17.72
N THR A 145 -3.94 3.93 -16.87
CA THR A 145 -4.72 3.26 -15.84
C THR A 145 -5.41 4.25 -14.90
N LEU A 146 -4.67 5.27 -14.44
CA LEU A 146 -5.23 6.32 -13.57
C LEU A 146 -6.32 7.13 -14.29
N PHE A 147 -6.11 7.54 -15.55
CA PHE A 147 -7.11 8.29 -16.30
C PHE A 147 -8.39 7.48 -16.59
N ILE A 148 -8.28 6.17 -16.83
CA ILE A 148 -9.46 5.30 -16.92
C ILE A 148 -10.23 5.32 -15.59
N GLY A 149 -9.52 5.20 -14.45
CA GLY A 149 -10.12 5.28 -13.13
C GLY A 149 -10.83 6.63 -12.89
N ILE A 150 -10.19 7.74 -13.24
CA ILE A 150 -10.76 9.08 -13.14
C ILE A 150 -12.05 9.21 -13.97
N ALA A 151 -12.06 8.68 -15.19
CA ALA A 151 -13.24 8.71 -16.05
C ALA A 151 -14.42 7.95 -15.43
N PHE A 152 -14.19 6.74 -14.91
CA PHE A 152 -15.22 5.95 -14.25
C PHE A 152 -15.71 6.61 -12.96
N GLU A 153 -14.81 7.12 -12.10
CA GLU A 153 -15.18 7.79 -10.85
C GLU A 153 -16.01 9.04 -11.11
N THR A 154 -15.59 9.87 -12.07
CA THR A 154 -16.33 11.08 -12.45
C THR A 154 -17.69 10.73 -13.05
N ALA A 155 -17.74 9.78 -13.98
CA ALA A 155 -18.98 9.32 -14.60
C ALA A 155 -19.96 8.77 -13.56
N SER A 156 -19.45 8.05 -12.54
CA SER A 156 -20.21 7.53 -11.41
C SER A 156 -20.93 8.64 -10.63
N LEU A 157 -20.16 9.63 -10.16
CA LEU A 157 -20.71 10.72 -9.34
C LEU A 157 -21.65 11.62 -10.13
N ILE A 158 -21.31 11.93 -11.38
CA ILE A 158 -22.21 12.69 -12.27
C ILE A 158 -23.46 11.85 -12.57
N GLY A 159 -23.32 10.55 -12.87
CA GLY A 159 -24.45 9.65 -13.11
C GLY A 159 -25.37 9.50 -11.90
N ALA A 160 -24.80 9.37 -10.69
CA ALA A 160 -25.56 9.33 -9.45
C ALA A 160 -26.40 10.60 -9.22
N SER A 161 -25.92 11.76 -9.71
CA SER A 161 -26.66 13.05 -9.61
C SER A 161 -27.96 13.08 -10.42
N PHE A 162 -28.13 12.17 -11.37
CA PHE A 162 -29.32 12.03 -12.22
C PHE A 162 -30.14 10.79 -11.89
N ALA A 163 -29.75 10.01 -10.87
CA ALA A 163 -30.45 8.79 -10.50
C ALA A 163 -31.85 9.08 -9.94
N TRP A 164 -32.86 8.42 -10.49
CA TRP A 164 -34.25 8.46 -10.07
C TRP A 164 -34.80 7.09 -9.64
N ALA A 165 -34.00 6.02 -9.83
CA ALA A 165 -34.34 4.66 -9.42
C ALA A 165 -33.15 3.98 -8.76
N ILE A 166 -33.43 3.05 -7.82
CA ILE A 166 -32.39 2.37 -7.01
C ILE A 166 -31.37 1.61 -7.89
N TRP A 167 -31.80 0.97 -8.99
CA TRP A 167 -30.90 0.23 -9.88
C TRP A 167 -29.84 1.15 -10.54
N GLN A 168 -30.19 2.41 -10.80
CA GLN A 168 -29.23 3.40 -11.33
C GLN A 168 -28.18 3.76 -10.29
N LEU A 169 -28.53 3.75 -9.00
CA LEU A 169 -27.61 3.95 -7.90
C LEU A 169 -26.65 2.75 -7.78
N PHE A 170 -27.14 1.51 -7.93
CA PHE A 170 -26.29 0.32 -8.02
C PHE A 170 -25.26 0.45 -9.14
N LEU A 171 -25.70 0.89 -10.32
CA LEU A 171 -24.82 1.02 -11.48
C LEU A 171 -23.82 2.16 -11.30
N SER A 172 -24.28 3.32 -10.80
CA SER A 172 -23.43 4.50 -10.63
C SER A 172 -22.55 4.38 -9.38
N GLN A 173 -23.10 4.47 -8.17
CA GLN A 173 -22.34 4.47 -6.92
C GLN A 173 -21.75 3.10 -6.55
N GLY A 174 -22.40 2.00 -6.92
CA GLY A 174 -21.90 0.66 -6.68
C GLY A 174 -20.81 0.28 -7.67
N ILE A 175 -21.21 -0.03 -8.91
CA ILE A 175 -20.32 -0.66 -9.90
C ILE A 175 -19.33 0.37 -10.49
N CYS A 176 -19.86 1.47 -11.05
CA CYS A 176 -19.04 2.42 -11.78
C CYS A 176 -18.02 3.12 -10.86
N PHE A 177 -18.46 3.55 -9.66
CA PHE A 177 -17.57 4.10 -8.64
C PHE A 177 -16.52 3.09 -8.20
N GLY A 178 -16.93 1.84 -7.93
CA GLY A 178 -16.03 0.76 -7.53
C GLY A 178 -14.95 0.49 -8.57
N ILE A 179 -15.32 0.41 -9.86
CA ILE A 179 -14.36 0.25 -10.96
C ILE A 179 -13.38 1.44 -10.98
N GLY A 180 -13.87 2.68 -10.94
CA GLY A 180 -13.04 3.89 -10.92
C GLY A 180 -12.05 3.88 -9.75
N MET A 181 -12.56 3.63 -8.54
CA MET A 181 -11.77 3.52 -7.31
C MET A 181 -10.70 2.42 -7.44
N GLY A 182 -11.03 1.26 -8.01
CA GLY A 182 -10.10 0.16 -8.19
C GLY A 182 -8.95 0.49 -9.15
N PHE A 183 -9.24 1.10 -10.30
CA PHE A 183 -8.21 1.55 -11.24
C PHE A 183 -7.27 2.59 -10.61
N LEU A 184 -7.79 3.57 -9.89
CA LEU A 184 -7.01 4.60 -9.19
C LEU A 184 -6.15 4.01 -8.08
N PHE A 185 -6.73 3.15 -7.25
CA PHE A 185 -6.04 2.51 -6.13
C PHE A 185 -4.93 1.57 -6.60
N VAL A 186 -5.24 0.61 -7.49
CA VAL A 186 -4.27 -0.36 -7.99
C VAL A 186 -3.16 0.32 -8.79
N GLY A 187 -3.49 1.34 -9.59
CA GLY A 187 -2.52 2.14 -10.34
C GLY A 187 -1.56 2.92 -9.47
N SER A 188 -1.95 3.30 -8.24
CA SER A 188 -1.14 4.16 -7.36
C SER A 188 -0.45 3.43 -6.21
N VAL A 189 -1.03 2.36 -5.66
CA VAL A 189 -0.56 1.70 -4.42
C VAL A 189 0.87 1.17 -4.51
N GLY A 190 1.29 0.69 -5.67
CA GLY A 190 2.63 0.15 -5.90
C GLY A 190 3.72 1.22 -6.13
N ILE A 191 3.37 2.50 -6.26
CA ILE A 191 4.32 3.56 -6.62
C ILE A 191 5.20 3.96 -5.43
N VAL A 192 4.60 4.20 -4.26
CA VAL A 192 5.31 4.67 -3.07
C VAL A 192 6.48 3.74 -2.68
N PRO A 193 6.32 2.41 -2.63
CA PRO A 193 7.42 1.50 -2.32
C PRO A 193 8.61 1.56 -3.28
N GLN A 194 8.43 2.06 -4.51
CA GLN A 194 9.48 2.18 -5.52
C GLN A 194 10.43 3.35 -5.29
N TRP A 195 10.03 4.35 -4.49
CA TRP A 195 10.80 5.56 -4.22
C TRP A 195 11.59 5.51 -2.90
N PHE A 196 11.25 4.58 -2.01
CA PHE A 196 11.82 4.52 -0.67
C PHE A 196 12.31 3.12 -0.32
N THR A 197 13.45 3.05 0.40
CA THR A 197 13.96 1.85 1.06
C THR A 197 13.87 2.00 2.57
N THR A 198 14.49 3.03 3.14
CA THR A 198 14.59 3.26 4.60
C THR A 198 13.33 3.87 5.20
N LYS A 199 12.60 4.70 4.43
CA LYS A 199 11.36 5.39 4.87
C LYS A 199 10.11 4.87 4.14
N ARG A 200 10.13 3.62 3.69
CA ARG A 200 9.07 3.03 2.87
C ARG A 200 7.73 2.98 3.60
N SER A 201 7.73 2.50 4.84
CA SER A 201 6.52 2.36 5.62
C SER A 201 5.97 3.72 6.06
N LEU A 202 6.84 4.67 6.41
CA LEU A 202 6.44 6.04 6.72
C LEU A 202 5.73 6.69 5.52
N ALA A 203 6.35 6.63 4.34
CA ALA A 203 5.76 7.20 3.13
C ALA A 203 4.42 6.53 2.76
N ASN A 204 4.33 5.19 2.91
CA ASN A 204 3.08 4.47 2.68
C ASN A 204 2.02 4.82 3.73
N GLY A 205 2.42 5.01 4.99
CA GLY A 205 1.53 5.48 6.07
C GLY A 205 0.92 6.84 5.76
N PHE A 206 1.73 7.79 5.26
CA PHE A 206 1.23 9.09 4.78
C PHE A 206 0.30 8.94 3.56
N ALA A 207 0.67 8.12 2.58
CA ALA A 207 -0.16 7.90 1.41
C ALA A 207 -1.54 7.32 1.78
N THR A 208 -1.58 6.37 2.70
CA THR A 208 -2.83 5.73 3.12
C THR A 208 -3.64 6.56 4.13
N SER A 209 -3.01 7.49 4.89
CA SER A 209 -3.73 8.40 5.80
C SER A 209 -4.70 9.32 5.06
N GLY A 210 -4.45 9.56 3.76
CA GLY A 210 -5.33 10.31 2.89
C GLY A 210 -6.77 9.79 2.89
N SER A 211 -6.99 8.48 2.98
CA SER A 211 -8.36 7.92 3.04
C SER A 211 -9.08 8.27 4.34
N GLY A 212 -8.39 8.29 5.48
CA GLY A 212 -8.99 8.72 6.76
C GLY A 212 -9.32 10.22 6.76
N LEU A 213 -8.40 11.06 6.30
CA LEU A 213 -8.64 12.50 6.14
C LEU A 213 -9.76 12.78 5.14
N GLY A 214 -9.76 12.09 4.00
CA GLY A 214 -10.82 12.17 3.01
C GLY A 214 -12.17 11.76 3.59
N GLY A 215 -12.24 10.65 4.33
CA GLY A 215 -13.46 10.19 4.99
C GLY A 215 -14.04 11.23 5.95
N LEU A 216 -13.20 11.88 6.75
CA LEU A 216 -13.62 12.99 7.63
C LEU A 216 -14.12 14.19 6.82
N ILE A 217 -13.31 14.69 5.87
CA ILE A 217 -13.61 15.91 5.10
C ILE A 217 -14.87 15.70 4.27
N TYR A 218 -14.98 14.58 3.53
CA TYR A 218 -16.13 14.35 2.66
C TYR A 218 -17.41 14.04 3.40
N SER A 219 -17.33 13.39 4.57
CA SER A 219 -18.52 13.21 5.42
C SER A 219 -19.10 14.56 5.85
N LEU A 220 -18.26 15.49 6.28
CA LEU A 220 -18.70 16.84 6.67
C LEU A 220 -19.17 17.67 5.46
N ALA A 221 -18.39 17.65 4.38
CA ALA A 221 -18.71 18.41 3.16
C ALA A 221 -20.00 17.90 2.49
N ALA A 222 -20.17 16.57 2.33
CA ALA A 222 -21.38 16.00 1.77
C ALA A 222 -22.61 16.35 2.62
N GLY A 223 -22.51 16.21 3.94
CA GLY A 223 -23.60 16.55 4.86
C GLY A 223 -24.03 18.03 4.77
N ALA A 224 -23.05 18.94 4.64
CA ALA A 224 -23.31 20.36 4.47
C ALA A 224 -23.91 20.66 3.06
N MET A 225 -23.32 20.11 1.99
CA MET A 225 -23.78 20.31 0.62
C MET A 225 -25.19 19.77 0.38
N ILE A 226 -25.52 18.58 0.90
CA ILE A 226 -26.87 18.01 0.77
C ILE A 226 -27.91 18.96 1.36
N LYS A 227 -27.62 19.60 2.51
CA LYS A 227 -28.53 20.52 3.19
C LYS A 227 -28.66 21.88 2.46
N THR A 228 -27.58 22.37 1.85
CA THR A 228 -27.53 23.73 1.27
C THR A 228 -27.86 23.78 -0.21
N ILE A 229 -27.32 22.85 -1.00
CA ILE A 229 -27.45 22.82 -2.46
C ILE A 229 -28.16 21.57 -2.99
N GLY A 230 -28.55 20.66 -2.11
CA GLY A 230 -29.25 19.42 -2.45
C GLY A 230 -28.34 18.28 -2.89
N LEU A 231 -28.90 17.07 -2.91
CA LEU A 231 -28.20 15.81 -3.19
C LEU A 231 -27.52 15.78 -4.57
N ALA A 232 -28.26 16.19 -5.61
CA ALA A 232 -27.76 16.14 -6.99
C ALA A 232 -26.53 17.04 -7.19
N TRP A 233 -26.58 18.26 -6.65
CA TRP A 233 -25.44 19.17 -6.73
C TRP A 233 -24.27 18.74 -5.85
N ALA A 234 -24.53 18.12 -4.69
CA ALA A 234 -23.47 17.54 -3.87
C ALA A 234 -22.65 16.51 -4.67
N PHE A 235 -23.30 15.62 -5.42
CA PHE A 235 -22.60 14.65 -6.29
C PHE A 235 -21.82 15.33 -7.42
N ARG A 236 -22.41 16.33 -8.08
CA ARG A 236 -21.74 17.05 -9.18
C ARG A 236 -20.48 17.76 -8.69
N VAL A 237 -20.57 18.47 -7.57
CA VAL A 237 -19.42 19.17 -6.99
C VAL A 237 -18.33 18.18 -6.61
N LEU A 238 -18.66 17.09 -5.92
CA LEU A 238 -17.70 16.05 -5.57
C LEU A 238 -17.04 15.43 -6.82
N GLY A 239 -17.83 15.15 -7.87
CA GLY A 239 -17.33 14.60 -9.12
C GLY A 239 -16.38 15.54 -9.85
N ILE A 240 -16.70 16.84 -9.94
CA ILE A 240 -15.86 17.84 -10.60
C ILE A 240 -14.55 18.05 -9.83
N VAL A 241 -14.62 18.14 -8.51
CA VAL A 241 -13.41 18.32 -7.69
C VAL A 241 -12.54 17.06 -7.73
N ALA A 242 -13.14 15.85 -7.69
CA ALA A 242 -12.41 14.59 -7.85
C ALA A 242 -11.71 14.51 -9.21
N LEU A 243 -12.40 14.86 -10.31
CA LEU A 243 -11.83 14.94 -11.65
C LEU A 243 -10.59 15.84 -11.67
N ALA A 244 -10.70 17.05 -11.14
CA ALA A 244 -9.60 18.02 -11.15
C ALA A 244 -8.40 17.53 -10.34
N VAL A 245 -8.61 17.13 -9.10
CA VAL A 245 -7.52 16.73 -8.19
C VAL A 245 -6.86 15.43 -8.64
N ASN A 246 -7.65 14.40 -8.98
CA ASN A 246 -7.10 13.12 -9.43
C ASN A 246 -6.37 13.26 -10.77
N SER A 247 -6.82 14.16 -11.68
CA SER A 247 -6.11 14.45 -12.93
C SER A 247 -4.76 15.10 -12.68
N ILE A 248 -4.67 16.08 -11.78
CA ILE A 248 -3.41 16.70 -11.38
C ILE A 248 -2.47 15.63 -10.78
N CYS A 249 -3.00 14.80 -9.88
CA CYS A 249 -2.23 13.71 -9.27
C CYS A 249 -1.73 12.71 -10.32
N ALA A 250 -2.56 12.29 -11.27
CA ALA A 250 -2.19 11.36 -12.34
C ALA A 250 -1.08 11.92 -13.27
N ILE A 251 -1.08 13.22 -13.52
CA ILE A 251 -0.03 13.89 -14.31
C ILE A 251 1.30 13.91 -13.52
N LEU A 252 1.24 14.25 -12.23
CA LEU A 252 2.41 14.39 -11.38
C LEU A 252 3.00 13.04 -10.95
N LEU A 253 2.20 11.96 -10.89
CA LEU A 253 2.69 10.64 -10.49
C LEU A 253 3.72 10.11 -11.49
N LYS A 254 4.86 9.65 -10.95
CA LYS A 254 5.94 8.99 -11.70
C LYS A 254 6.22 7.63 -11.08
N ASP A 255 6.01 6.59 -11.86
CA ASP A 255 6.45 5.24 -11.50
C ASP A 255 7.90 4.96 -11.92
N ARG A 256 8.48 3.91 -11.35
CA ARG A 256 9.81 3.39 -11.70
C ARG A 256 9.74 1.96 -12.23
N ASN A 257 8.56 1.53 -12.74
CA ASN A 257 8.31 0.16 -13.18
C ASN A 257 9.33 -0.33 -14.20
N LYS A 258 9.68 0.51 -15.19
CA LYS A 258 10.67 0.18 -16.21
C LYS A 258 12.09 0.02 -15.64
N ILE A 259 12.48 0.90 -14.70
CA ILE A 259 13.80 0.91 -14.06
C ILE A 259 13.99 -0.34 -13.20
N ILE A 260 12.94 -0.74 -12.47
CA ILE A 260 12.97 -1.88 -11.54
C ILE A 260 12.79 -3.20 -12.29
N GLY A 261 12.35 -3.17 -13.55
CA GLY A 261 11.92 -4.36 -14.28
C GLY A 261 10.73 -5.04 -13.61
N ALA A 262 9.78 -4.21 -13.07
CA ALA A 262 8.66 -4.70 -12.29
C ALA A 262 7.81 -5.68 -13.10
N SER A 263 7.53 -6.85 -12.51
CA SER A 263 6.59 -7.81 -13.06
C SER A 263 5.17 -7.29 -12.84
N GLN A 264 4.44 -7.09 -13.94
CA GLN A 264 3.05 -6.65 -13.95
C GLN A 264 2.13 -7.81 -14.38
N LEU A 265 2.34 -9.00 -13.82
CA LEU A 265 1.50 -10.16 -14.09
C LEU A 265 0.18 -10.00 -13.32
N ALA A 266 -0.95 -10.10 -14.04
CA ALA A 266 -2.27 -10.02 -13.41
C ALA A 266 -2.51 -11.22 -12.47
N PHE A 267 -2.01 -12.40 -12.84
CA PHE A 267 -2.14 -13.64 -12.08
C PHE A 267 -0.81 -14.37 -12.02
N ASP A 268 -0.17 -14.39 -10.87
CA ASP A 268 0.99 -15.25 -10.58
C ASP A 268 0.61 -16.23 -9.46
N VAL A 269 -0.23 -17.21 -9.80
CA VAL A 269 -0.72 -18.23 -8.84
C VAL A 269 0.40 -19.08 -8.23
N LYS A 270 1.62 -19.05 -8.80
CA LYS A 270 2.78 -19.75 -8.22
C LYS A 270 3.14 -19.20 -6.84
N LEU A 271 2.80 -17.94 -6.57
CA LEU A 271 3.02 -17.31 -5.26
C LEU A 271 2.26 -18.04 -4.13
N PHE A 272 1.09 -18.65 -4.41
CA PHE A 272 0.34 -19.41 -3.40
C PHE A 272 1.01 -20.74 -3.01
N LYS A 273 2.03 -21.19 -3.73
CA LYS A 273 2.86 -22.33 -3.30
C LYS A 273 3.81 -21.95 -2.17
N ARG A 274 4.00 -20.65 -1.92
CA ARG A 274 4.90 -20.11 -0.91
C ARG A 274 4.13 -19.89 0.39
N PRO A 275 4.44 -20.60 1.49
CA PRO A 275 3.68 -20.52 2.74
C PRO A 275 3.72 -19.12 3.38
N GLU A 276 4.82 -18.38 3.22
CA GLU A 276 4.95 -17.00 3.67
C GLU A 276 3.98 -16.06 2.96
N TYR A 277 3.73 -16.29 1.68
CA TYR A 277 2.76 -15.53 0.92
C TYR A 277 1.32 -15.88 1.30
N VAL A 278 1.06 -17.16 1.61
CA VAL A 278 -0.25 -17.59 2.15
C VAL A 278 -0.51 -16.95 3.51
N LEU A 279 0.49 -16.89 4.40
CA LEU A 279 0.36 -16.22 5.70
C LEU A 279 0.04 -14.72 5.54
N LEU A 280 0.65 -14.04 4.56
CA LEU A 280 0.35 -12.66 4.24
C LEU A 280 -1.11 -12.48 3.78
N ASN A 281 -1.61 -13.39 2.93
CA ASN A 281 -3.01 -13.36 2.48
C ASN A 281 -3.99 -13.65 3.62
N MET A 282 -3.70 -14.60 4.49
CA MET A 282 -4.52 -14.90 5.67
C MET A 282 -4.51 -13.74 6.68
N TYR A 283 -3.40 -13.02 6.82
CA TYR A 283 -3.35 -11.77 7.57
C TYR A 283 -4.35 -10.74 7.00
N GLY A 284 -4.35 -10.55 5.68
CA GLY A 284 -5.31 -9.68 5.00
C GLY A 284 -6.75 -10.14 5.22
N PHE A 285 -7.02 -11.43 5.04
CA PHE A 285 -8.34 -12.03 5.19
C PHE A 285 -8.95 -11.77 6.56
N PHE A 286 -8.25 -12.13 7.62
CA PHE A 286 -8.74 -11.93 8.99
C PHE A 286 -8.80 -10.46 9.39
N SER A 287 -7.83 -9.64 8.94
CA SER A 287 -7.86 -8.20 9.18
C SER A 287 -9.09 -7.54 8.57
N LEU A 288 -9.48 -7.91 7.35
CA LEU A 288 -10.62 -7.32 6.67
C LEU A 288 -11.96 -7.81 7.24
N LEU A 289 -12.05 -9.08 7.68
CA LEU A 289 -13.22 -9.56 8.43
C LEU A 289 -13.52 -8.69 9.66
N ALA A 290 -12.48 -8.25 10.36
CA ALA A 290 -12.64 -7.40 11.53
C ALA A 290 -12.83 -5.91 11.18
N TYR A 291 -12.04 -5.40 10.24
CA TYR A 291 -11.99 -3.98 9.89
C TYR A 291 -13.29 -3.44 9.32
N VAL A 292 -13.91 -4.20 8.40
CA VAL A 292 -15.17 -3.80 7.76
C VAL A 292 -16.31 -3.72 8.78
N VAL A 293 -16.36 -4.67 9.72
CA VAL A 293 -17.33 -4.61 10.83
C VAL A 293 -17.16 -3.33 11.64
N LEU A 294 -15.95 -2.92 11.98
CA LEU A 294 -15.73 -1.69 12.74
C LEU A 294 -16.23 -0.45 12.00
N ILE A 295 -15.98 -0.36 10.69
CA ILE A 295 -16.39 0.80 9.89
C ILE A 295 -17.91 0.92 9.83
N PHE A 296 -18.63 -0.17 9.63
CA PHE A 296 -20.07 -0.14 9.42
C PHE A 296 -20.88 -0.33 10.69
N SER A 297 -20.49 -1.24 11.56
CA SER A 297 -21.24 -1.58 12.77
C SER A 297 -21.03 -0.61 13.94
N LEU A 298 -19.93 0.17 14.00
CA LEU A 298 -19.64 1.02 15.15
C LEU A 298 -20.69 2.12 15.35
N ALA A 299 -21.13 2.76 14.27
CA ALA A 299 -22.21 3.76 14.33
C ALA A 299 -23.55 3.15 14.70
N ASN A 300 -23.85 1.96 14.17
CA ASN A 300 -25.08 1.25 14.47
C ASN A 300 -25.10 0.79 15.93
N TYR A 301 -23.99 0.26 16.45
CA TYR A 301 -23.82 -0.03 17.87
C TYR A 301 -24.09 1.19 18.75
N ALA A 302 -23.54 2.37 18.39
CA ALA A 302 -23.80 3.60 19.12
C ALA A 302 -25.31 3.93 19.22
N ARG A 303 -26.07 3.64 18.16
CA ARG A 303 -27.55 3.78 18.18
C ARG A 303 -28.21 2.78 19.12
N THR A 304 -27.76 1.53 19.17
CA THR A 304 -28.33 0.50 20.06
C THR A 304 -28.09 0.77 21.53
N VAL A 305 -27.02 1.50 21.90
CA VAL A 305 -26.77 1.95 23.28
C VAL A 305 -27.50 3.28 23.62
N GLY A 306 -28.42 3.76 22.77
CA GLY A 306 -29.29 4.89 23.03
C GLY A 306 -28.75 6.25 22.62
N LEU A 307 -27.62 6.31 21.84
CA LEU A 307 -27.08 7.58 21.37
C LEU A 307 -27.86 8.13 20.16
N SER A 308 -27.85 9.44 20.00
CA SER A 308 -28.48 10.10 18.86
C SER A 308 -27.77 9.79 17.54
N ALA A 309 -28.46 9.98 16.42
CA ALA A 309 -27.85 9.81 15.08
C ALA A 309 -26.65 10.75 14.87
N ALA A 310 -26.71 11.97 15.38
CA ALA A 310 -25.62 12.93 15.33
C ALA A 310 -24.38 12.42 16.12
N GLN A 311 -24.58 11.88 17.32
CA GLN A 311 -23.51 11.29 18.12
C GLN A 311 -22.89 10.05 17.45
N ALA A 312 -23.72 9.19 16.86
CA ALA A 312 -23.24 8.02 16.10
C ALA A 312 -22.38 8.44 14.88
N SER A 313 -22.78 9.48 14.15
CA SER A 313 -22.00 10.03 13.04
C SER A 313 -20.66 10.62 13.50
N VAL A 314 -20.64 11.30 14.66
CA VAL A 314 -19.39 11.80 15.25
C VAL A 314 -18.45 10.66 15.61
N ILE A 315 -18.94 9.55 16.17
CA ILE A 315 -18.12 8.37 16.48
C ILE A 315 -17.46 7.81 15.21
N SER A 316 -18.20 7.66 14.11
CA SER A 316 -17.63 7.22 12.83
C SER A 316 -16.59 8.20 12.28
N ALA A 317 -16.86 9.51 12.37
CA ALA A 317 -15.93 10.54 11.94
C ALA A 317 -14.63 10.50 12.77
N LEU A 318 -14.74 10.34 14.09
CA LEU A 318 -13.58 10.22 14.98
C LEU A 318 -12.79 8.93 14.77
N PHE A 319 -13.44 7.84 14.40
CA PHE A 319 -12.76 6.60 14.00
C PHE A 319 -11.92 6.81 12.74
N ASN A 320 -12.45 7.50 11.73
CA ASN A 320 -11.72 7.87 10.53
C ASN A 320 -10.56 8.84 10.82
N LEU A 321 -10.77 9.82 11.72
CA LEU A 321 -9.70 10.69 12.19
C LEU A 321 -8.61 9.89 12.90
N GLY A 322 -8.96 8.94 13.77
CA GLY A 322 -8.02 8.01 14.39
C GLY A 322 -7.16 7.28 13.36
N GLN A 323 -7.76 6.76 12.29
CA GLN A 323 -7.03 6.12 11.18
C GLN A 323 -6.07 7.08 10.48
N ALA A 324 -6.49 8.32 10.22
CA ALA A 324 -5.63 9.32 9.59
C ALA A 324 -4.41 9.64 10.45
N LEU A 325 -4.61 9.81 11.74
CA LEU A 325 -3.54 10.12 12.71
C LEU A 325 -2.65 8.91 13.02
N GLY A 326 -3.19 7.70 13.00
CA GLY A 326 -2.45 6.48 13.36
C GLY A 326 -1.52 5.96 12.28
N ARG A 327 -1.91 6.05 11.00
CA ARG A 327 -1.14 5.45 9.89
C ARG A 327 0.28 6.02 9.70
N PRO A 328 0.54 7.34 9.76
CA PRO A 328 1.90 7.87 9.64
C PRO A 328 2.83 7.43 10.80
N PRO A 329 2.45 7.51 12.09
CA PRO A 329 3.27 6.98 13.18
C PRO A 329 3.52 5.47 13.06
N ILE A 330 2.50 4.67 12.72
CA ILE A 330 2.66 3.23 12.46
C ILE A 330 3.71 3.00 11.38
N GLY A 331 3.65 3.75 10.28
CA GLY A 331 4.65 3.69 9.22
C GLY A 331 6.04 4.08 9.70
N TYR A 332 6.19 5.15 10.48
CA TYR A 332 7.46 5.61 11.02
C TYR A 332 8.12 4.58 11.94
N PHE A 333 7.39 4.09 12.92
CA PHE A 333 7.89 3.07 13.83
C PHE A 333 8.10 1.72 13.15
N SER A 334 7.34 1.41 12.08
CA SER A 334 7.50 0.22 11.26
C SER A 334 8.88 0.16 10.58
N ASP A 335 9.39 1.28 10.08
CA ASP A 335 10.73 1.33 9.48
C ASP A 335 11.85 1.17 10.54
N SER A 336 11.57 1.49 11.81
CA SER A 336 12.53 1.39 12.93
C SER A 336 12.50 0.02 13.62
N ILE A 337 11.32 -0.47 13.98
CA ILE A 337 11.09 -1.71 14.75
C ILE A 337 11.11 -2.94 13.84
N GLY A 338 10.73 -2.75 12.57
CA GLY A 338 10.54 -3.79 11.57
C GLY A 338 9.11 -3.83 11.07
N ARG A 339 8.94 -4.06 9.77
CA ARG A 339 7.64 -3.92 9.08
C ARG A 339 6.67 -5.01 9.48
N ILE A 340 7.15 -6.25 9.56
CA ILE A 340 6.36 -7.40 9.99
C ILE A 340 6.04 -7.31 11.49
N ASN A 341 7.02 -6.89 12.30
CA ASN A 341 6.84 -6.70 13.74
C ASN A 341 5.74 -5.68 14.05
N MET A 342 5.82 -4.52 13.41
CA MET A 342 4.87 -3.42 13.64
C MET A 342 3.46 -3.78 13.15
N ALA A 343 3.35 -4.41 11.98
CA ALA A 343 2.07 -4.88 11.45
C ALA A 343 1.40 -5.86 12.43
N GLY A 344 2.13 -6.86 12.93
CA GLY A 344 1.62 -7.83 13.89
C GLY A 344 1.22 -7.19 15.22
N LEU A 345 2.07 -6.32 15.77
CA LEU A 345 1.84 -5.66 17.07
C LEU A 345 0.61 -4.74 17.04
N MET A 346 0.50 -3.87 16.03
CA MET A 346 -0.63 -2.96 15.92
C MET A 346 -1.95 -3.67 15.62
N THR A 347 -1.91 -4.76 14.83
CA THR A 347 -3.07 -5.61 14.59
C THR A 347 -3.50 -6.35 15.87
N PHE A 348 -2.55 -6.81 16.69
CA PHE A 348 -2.86 -7.37 18.01
C PHE A 348 -3.55 -6.35 18.91
N PHE A 349 -3.05 -5.10 18.98
CA PHE A 349 -3.71 -4.05 19.73
C PHE A 349 -5.10 -3.72 19.20
N SER A 350 -5.34 -3.79 17.88
CA SER A 350 -6.69 -3.64 17.32
C SER A 350 -7.66 -4.65 17.90
N GLY A 351 -7.25 -5.92 17.96
CA GLY A 351 -8.02 -6.99 18.57
C GLY A 351 -8.23 -6.79 20.08
N LEU A 352 -7.15 -6.46 20.79
CA LEU A 352 -7.19 -6.23 22.24
C LEU A 352 -8.14 -5.07 22.59
N PHE A 353 -8.07 -3.94 21.87
CA PHE A 353 -8.95 -2.79 22.13
C PHE A 353 -10.40 -3.10 21.78
N ALA A 354 -10.67 -3.90 20.76
CA ALA A 354 -12.00 -4.39 20.47
C ALA A 354 -12.56 -5.26 21.60
N LEU A 355 -11.75 -6.20 22.13
CA LEU A 355 -12.17 -7.12 23.19
C LEU A 355 -12.29 -6.43 24.57
N VAL A 356 -11.40 -5.47 24.88
CA VAL A 356 -11.32 -4.87 26.23
C VAL A 356 -12.07 -3.55 26.32
N ILE A 357 -12.05 -2.72 25.27
CA ILE A 357 -12.67 -1.39 25.34
C ILE A 357 -14.06 -1.40 24.70
N TRP A 358 -14.19 -1.91 23.47
CA TRP A 358 -15.46 -1.84 22.75
C TRP A 358 -16.56 -2.66 23.43
N THR A 359 -16.26 -3.82 23.97
CA THR A 359 -17.23 -4.66 24.72
C THR A 359 -17.84 -3.95 25.93
N PHE A 360 -17.10 -3.03 26.55
CA PHE A 360 -17.55 -2.25 27.70
C PHE A 360 -17.97 -0.81 27.37
N ALA A 361 -17.89 -0.40 26.10
CA ALA A 361 -18.15 0.96 25.65
C ALA A 361 -19.67 1.25 25.54
N ARG A 362 -20.34 1.42 26.66
CA ARG A 362 -21.78 1.70 26.74
C ARG A 362 -22.12 3.18 26.85
N SER A 363 -21.15 4.06 27.04
CA SER A 363 -21.34 5.50 27.14
C SER A 363 -20.72 6.25 25.97
N TYR A 364 -21.23 7.45 25.67
CA TYR A 364 -20.71 8.26 24.56
C TYR A 364 -19.23 8.58 24.71
N GLY A 365 -18.76 8.93 25.91
CA GLY A 365 -17.34 9.23 26.16
C GLY A 365 -16.41 8.05 25.93
N VAL A 366 -16.79 6.84 26.37
CA VAL A 366 -15.99 5.63 26.15
C VAL A 366 -15.99 5.24 24.68
N LEU A 367 -17.11 5.45 23.96
CA LEU A 367 -17.16 5.22 22.52
C LEU A 367 -16.30 6.20 21.73
N ILE A 368 -16.24 7.47 22.12
CA ILE A 368 -15.30 8.46 21.55
C ILE A 368 -13.86 8.00 21.78
N PHE A 369 -13.52 7.63 23.00
CA PHE A 369 -12.18 7.13 23.34
C PHE A 369 -11.82 5.90 22.51
N TYR A 370 -12.73 4.92 22.40
CA TYR A 370 -12.52 3.74 21.56
C TYR A 370 -12.40 4.11 20.08
N ALA A 371 -13.25 5.00 19.57
CA ALA A 371 -13.21 5.40 18.16
C ALA A 371 -11.85 6.01 17.79
N ILE A 372 -11.32 6.90 18.62
CA ILE A 372 -10.01 7.51 18.36
C ILE A 372 -8.90 6.44 18.52
N LEU A 373 -8.82 5.79 19.68
CA LEU A 373 -7.75 4.86 19.99
C LEU A 373 -7.81 3.61 19.08
N GLY A 374 -8.97 3.00 18.93
CA GLY A 374 -9.19 1.87 18.03
C GLY A 374 -8.93 2.25 16.56
N GLY A 375 -9.36 3.45 16.15
CA GLY A 375 -9.09 3.98 14.82
C GLY A 375 -7.60 4.08 14.50
N THR A 376 -6.74 4.50 15.46
CA THR A 376 -5.28 4.63 15.22
C THR A 376 -4.64 3.32 14.80
N VAL A 377 -5.16 2.18 15.25
CA VAL A 377 -4.57 0.85 15.01
C VAL A 377 -5.38 -0.02 14.03
N ALA A 378 -6.70 0.18 13.91
CA ALA A 378 -7.58 -0.68 13.09
C ALA A 378 -7.20 -0.69 11.60
N GLY A 379 -6.72 0.43 11.07
CA GLY A 379 -6.29 0.55 9.67
C GLY A 379 -4.87 0.07 9.36
N THR A 380 -4.22 -0.67 10.27
CA THR A 380 -2.81 -1.12 10.15
C THR A 380 -2.58 -1.92 8.86
N PHE A 381 -3.50 -2.80 8.48
CA PHE A 381 -3.39 -3.57 7.24
C PHE A 381 -3.10 -2.66 6.03
N TRP A 382 -3.88 -1.60 5.83
CA TRP A 382 -3.73 -0.69 4.70
C TRP A 382 -2.39 0.08 4.71
N ALA A 383 -1.89 0.42 5.91
CA ALA A 383 -0.60 1.10 6.04
C ALA A 383 0.60 0.17 5.80
N THR A 384 0.46 -1.13 6.10
CA THR A 384 1.58 -2.07 6.14
C THR A 384 1.60 -3.09 5.00
N VAL A 385 0.46 -3.37 4.34
CA VAL A 385 0.38 -4.44 3.34
C VAL A 385 1.39 -4.27 2.21
N ALA A 386 1.52 -3.08 1.62
CA ALA A 386 2.46 -2.86 0.52
C ALA A 386 3.94 -2.97 0.96
N PRO A 387 4.39 -2.32 2.06
CA PRO A 387 5.75 -2.52 2.58
C PRO A 387 6.06 -3.97 2.99
N VAL A 388 5.12 -4.66 3.64
CA VAL A 388 5.31 -6.06 4.05
C VAL A 388 5.35 -6.98 2.83
N THR A 389 4.50 -6.75 1.82
CA THR A 389 4.55 -7.53 0.58
C THR A 389 5.91 -7.42 -0.09
N VAL A 390 6.54 -6.23 -0.08
CA VAL A 390 7.91 -6.08 -0.60
C VAL A 390 8.93 -6.92 0.18
N GLU A 391 8.79 -7.03 1.51
CA GLU A 391 9.67 -7.88 2.33
C GLU A 391 9.50 -9.38 2.04
N VAL A 392 8.30 -9.80 1.60
CA VAL A 392 7.98 -11.23 1.35
C VAL A 392 8.36 -11.64 -0.07
N VAL A 393 8.03 -10.82 -1.09
CA VAL A 393 8.18 -11.21 -2.50
C VAL A 393 9.21 -10.39 -3.27
N GLY A 394 9.78 -9.36 -2.64
CA GLY A 394 10.68 -8.41 -3.29
C GLY A 394 9.97 -7.36 -4.15
N LEU A 395 10.71 -6.29 -4.46
CA LEU A 395 10.16 -5.13 -5.17
C LEU A 395 9.72 -5.44 -6.62
N LYS A 396 10.40 -6.39 -7.28
CA LYS A 396 10.10 -6.80 -8.66
C LYS A 396 8.71 -7.41 -8.81
N HIS A 397 8.25 -8.18 -7.82
CA HIS A 397 6.98 -8.92 -7.87
C HIS A 397 5.85 -8.27 -7.07
N VAL A 398 6.09 -7.11 -6.44
CA VAL A 398 5.13 -6.49 -5.51
C VAL A 398 3.78 -6.19 -6.14
N SER A 399 3.74 -5.66 -7.37
CA SER A 399 2.48 -5.33 -8.04
C SER A 399 1.62 -6.56 -8.32
N SER A 400 2.25 -7.65 -8.78
CA SER A 400 1.56 -8.93 -9.04
C SER A 400 1.06 -9.57 -7.73
N ALA A 401 1.88 -9.52 -6.67
CA ALA A 401 1.51 -10.06 -5.37
C ALA A 401 0.36 -9.25 -4.74
N LEU A 402 0.43 -7.93 -4.76
CA LEU A 402 -0.67 -7.09 -4.25
C LEU A 402 -1.97 -7.33 -5.00
N ASN A 403 -1.91 -7.53 -6.33
CA ASN A 403 -3.10 -7.84 -7.11
C ASN A 403 -3.81 -9.11 -6.61
N LEU A 404 -3.08 -10.17 -6.31
CA LEU A 404 -3.64 -11.40 -5.74
C LEU A 404 -4.15 -11.20 -4.31
N VAL A 405 -3.47 -10.35 -3.50
CA VAL A 405 -3.97 -9.97 -2.17
C VAL A 405 -5.33 -9.29 -2.30
N TRP A 406 -5.49 -8.34 -3.24
CA TRP A 406 -6.76 -7.65 -3.44
C TRP A 406 -7.89 -8.61 -3.81
N LEU A 407 -7.64 -9.54 -4.73
CA LEU A 407 -8.62 -10.56 -5.09
C LEU A 407 -8.99 -11.47 -3.92
N PHE A 408 -8.00 -11.86 -3.13
CA PHE A 408 -8.22 -12.76 -1.99
C PHE A 408 -9.08 -12.11 -0.90
N ILE A 409 -8.91 -10.81 -0.67
CA ILE A 409 -9.68 -10.09 0.34
C ILE A 409 -11.06 -9.59 -0.13
N VAL A 410 -11.47 -9.85 -1.39
CA VAL A 410 -12.85 -9.59 -1.85
C VAL A 410 -13.86 -10.30 -0.96
N LEU A 411 -13.64 -11.59 -0.68
CA LEU A 411 -14.56 -12.40 0.13
C LEU A 411 -14.78 -11.81 1.54
N PRO A 412 -13.73 -11.60 2.37
CA PRO A 412 -13.93 -11.03 3.68
C PRO A 412 -14.52 -9.62 3.62
N SER A 413 -14.16 -8.79 2.64
CA SER A 413 -14.71 -7.44 2.51
C SER A 413 -16.19 -7.42 2.15
N THR A 414 -16.66 -8.42 1.41
CA THR A 414 -18.07 -8.53 0.99
C THR A 414 -18.96 -9.08 2.10
N PHE A 415 -18.50 -10.09 2.81
CA PHE A 415 -19.34 -10.87 3.73
C PHE A 415 -19.18 -10.50 5.21
N SER A 416 -18.20 -9.68 5.55
CA SER A 416 -17.88 -9.30 6.93
C SER A 416 -19.07 -8.66 7.67
N GLU A 417 -19.69 -7.63 7.10
CA GLU A 417 -20.84 -6.95 7.70
C GLU A 417 -22.12 -7.80 7.69
N PRO A 418 -22.48 -8.53 6.62
CA PRO A 418 -23.55 -9.52 6.67
C PRO A 418 -23.40 -10.53 7.80
N ILE A 419 -22.21 -11.09 8.01
CA ILE A 419 -21.93 -12.01 9.13
C ILE A 419 -22.15 -11.30 10.48
N ALA A 420 -21.67 -10.08 10.63
CA ALA A 420 -21.83 -9.30 11.86
C ALA A 420 -23.30 -9.02 12.18
N LEU A 421 -24.09 -8.63 11.18
CA LEU A 421 -25.51 -8.35 11.34
C LEU A 421 -26.31 -9.62 11.66
N GLU A 422 -25.98 -10.76 11.04
CA GLU A 422 -26.60 -12.05 11.33
C GLU A 422 -26.34 -12.51 12.76
N ILE A 423 -25.11 -12.29 13.26
CA ILE A 423 -24.76 -12.54 14.66
C ILE A 423 -25.65 -11.67 15.60
N VAL A 424 -25.82 -10.38 15.26
CA VAL A 424 -26.70 -9.49 16.05
C VAL A 424 -28.15 -9.94 16.00
N ALA A 425 -28.65 -10.28 14.82
CA ALA A 425 -30.02 -10.74 14.63
C ALA A 425 -30.32 -12.04 15.39
N GLY A 426 -29.40 -13.00 15.34
CA GLY A 426 -29.55 -14.29 16.03
C GLY A 426 -29.36 -14.23 17.54
N THR A 427 -28.54 -13.29 18.06
CA THR A 427 -28.22 -13.20 19.50
C THR A 427 -28.97 -12.06 20.22
N GLY A 428 -29.56 -11.13 19.49
CA GLY A 428 -30.16 -9.90 20.05
C GLY A 428 -29.14 -8.94 20.68
N SER A 429 -27.83 -9.18 20.49
CA SER A 429 -26.76 -8.42 21.16
C SER A 429 -25.56 -8.18 20.26
N TYR A 430 -24.94 -7.02 20.41
CA TYR A 430 -23.66 -6.71 19.73
C TYR A 430 -22.45 -7.43 20.32
N LEU A 431 -22.57 -8.06 21.50
CA LEU A 431 -21.41 -8.72 22.14
C LEU A 431 -20.78 -9.78 21.23
N GLY A 432 -21.59 -10.60 20.55
CA GLY A 432 -21.09 -11.59 19.58
C GLY A 432 -20.27 -10.97 18.46
N THR A 433 -20.75 -9.86 17.90
CA THR A 433 -20.06 -9.10 16.84
C THR A 433 -18.74 -8.46 17.35
N GLN A 434 -18.73 -7.94 18.57
CA GLN A 434 -17.53 -7.37 19.22
C GLN A 434 -16.46 -8.46 19.45
N LEU A 435 -16.87 -9.63 19.94
CA LEU A 435 -15.99 -10.77 20.13
C LEU A 435 -15.48 -11.31 18.78
N PHE A 436 -16.34 -11.47 17.78
CA PHE A 436 -15.97 -11.85 16.43
C PHE A 436 -14.87 -10.92 15.89
N THR A 437 -15.08 -9.61 15.93
CA THR A 437 -14.14 -8.60 15.46
C THR A 437 -12.78 -8.72 16.18
N GLY A 438 -12.81 -8.80 17.49
CA GLY A 438 -11.60 -8.92 18.31
C GLY A 438 -10.81 -10.18 18.00
N PHE A 439 -11.48 -11.35 17.93
CA PHE A 439 -10.80 -12.60 17.61
C PHE A 439 -10.28 -12.69 16.18
N MET A 440 -10.96 -12.07 15.21
CA MET A 440 -10.45 -11.98 13.84
C MET A 440 -9.15 -11.16 13.77
N TYR A 441 -9.05 -10.03 14.47
CA TYR A 441 -7.79 -9.30 14.58
C TYR A 441 -6.69 -10.08 15.29
N ILE A 442 -7.01 -10.86 16.34
CA ILE A 442 -6.04 -11.75 17.01
C ILE A 442 -5.54 -12.84 16.05
N ALA A 443 -6.44 -13.44 15.26
CA ALA A 443 -6.07 -14.41 14.22
C ALA A 443 -5.15 -13.78 13.15
N ALA A 444 -5.45 -12.56 12.73
CA ALA A 444 -4.59 -11.81 11.81
C ALA A 444 -3.20 -11.54 12.41
N ALA A 445 -3.13 -11.11 13.67
CA ALA A 445 -1.86 -10.91 14.37
C ALA A 445 -1.06 -12.21 14.51
N MET A 446 -1.72 -13.35 14.71
CA MET A 446 -1.07 -14.67 14.76
C MET A 446 -0.46 -15.03 13.40
N CYS A 447 -1.14 -14.74 12.28
CA CYS A 447 -0.56 -14.91 10.94
C CYS A 447 0.72 -14.08 10.76
N MET A 448 0.72 -12.83 11.26
CA MET A 448 1.92 -11.99 11.22
C MET A 448 3.04 -12.49 12.13
N LEU A 449 2.71 -13.04 13.27
CA LEU A 449 3.70 -13.68 14.16
C LEU A 449 4.38 -14.88 13.49
N LEU A 450 3.61 -15.72 12.79
CA LEU A 450 4.15 -16.84 12.02
C LEU A 450 4.99 -16.35 10.84
N LEU A 451 4.54 -15.34 10.12
CA LEU A 451 5.29 -14.72 9.03
C LEU A 451 6.62 -14.12 9.52
N ARG A 452 6.62 -13.51 10.70
CA ARG A 452 7.82 -13.04 11.39
C ARG A 452 8.83 -14.17 11.65
N GLY A 453 8.35 -15.31 12.16
CA GLY A 453 9.18 -16.49 12.41
C GLY A 453 9.84 -17.01 11.13
N TRP A 454 9.11 -17.04 10.03
CA TRP A 454 9.64 -17.38 8.72
C TRP A 454 10.74 -16.39 8.28
N LYS A 455 10.49 -15.07 8.36
CA LYS A 455 11.46 -14.05 7.93
C LYS A 455 12.77 -14.09 8.73
N ILE A 456 12.69 -14.34 10.03
CA ILE A 456 13.89 -14.52 10.86
C ILE A 456 14.67 -15.78 10.43
N GLY A 457 13.96 -16.87 10.12
CA GLY A 457 14.57 -18.10 9.61
C GLY A 457 15.28 -17.89 8.27
N GLU A 458 14.68 -17.15 7.34
CA GLU A 458 15.29 -16.78 6.07
C GLU A 458 16.57 -15.96 6.26
N LEU A 459 16.51 -14.93 7.12
CA LEU A 459 17.68 -14.10 7.41
C LEU A 459 18.82 -14.86 8.11
N ASP A 460 18.49 -15.81 9.00
CA ASP A 460 19.48 -16.66 9.67
C ASP A 460 20.17 -17.60 8.67
N GLU A 461 19.40 -18.21 7.75
CA GLU A 461 19.95 -19.10 6.73
C GLU A 461 20.77 -18.34 5.68
N LEU A 462 20.32 -17.17 5.23
CA LEU A 462 21.11 -16.30 4.34
C LEU A 462 22.41 -15.84 4.99
N ALA A 463 22.41 -15.53 6.28
CA ALA A 463 23.64 -15.18 7.01
C ALA A 463 24.63 -16.36 7.08
N ARG A 464 24.10 -17.58 7.28
CA ARG A 464 24.90 -18.81 7.26
C ARG A 464 25.55 -19.05 5.89
N LEU A 465 24.76 -18.95 4.80
CA LEU A 465 25.27 -19.14 3.45
C LEU A 465 26.32 -18.10 3.04
N LYS A 466 26.20 -16.85 3.52
CA LYS A 466 27.22 -15.81 3.30
C LYS A 466 28.51 -16.08 4.06
N GLY A 467 28.42 -16.63 5.26
CA GLY A 467 29.60 -17.05 6.04
C GLY A 467 30.36 -18.22 5.41
N GLU A 468 29.64 -19.13 4.74
CA GLU A 468 30.21 -20.29 4.03
C GLU A 468 30.79 -19.92 2.66
N SER A 469 30.32 -18.83 2.01
CA SER A 469 30.67 -18.46 0.64
C SER A 469 31.96 -17.65 0.50
N VAL A 470 32.70 -17.40 1.58
CA VAL A 470 34.02 -16.75 1.52
C VAL A 470 35.07 -17.68 0.87
N ASP A 471 34.81 -19.00 0.84
CA ASP A 471 35.71 -19.99 0.24
C ASP A 471 35.32 -20.48 -1.16
N GLN A 472 34.16 -20.11 -1.71
CA GLN A 472 33.74 -20.54 -3.06
C GLN A 472 32.94 -19.47 -3.81
N ILE A 473 33.61 -18.71 -4.67
CA ILE A 473 32.97 -17.77 -5.59
C ILE A 473 32.51 -18.55 -6.83
N ASP A 474 31.21 -18.90 -6.86
CA ASP A 474 30.50 -19.28 -8.08
C ASP A 474 29.23 -18.43 -8.24
N VAL A 475 29.26 -17.53 -9.22
CA VAL A 475 28.21 -16.52 -9.49
C VAL A 475 26.87 -17.14 -9.95
N VAL A 476 26.86 -18.39 -10.39
CA VAL A 476 25.66 -19.11 -10.88
C VAL A 476 24.78 -19.67 -9.74
N GLY A 477 25.28 -19.70 -8.51
CA GLY A 477 24.61 -20.33 -7.37
C GLY A 477 23.73 -19.40 -6.52
N THR A 478 23.68 -18.07 -6.77
CA THR A 478 23.07 -17.12 -5.83
C THR A 478 21.54 -17.22 -5.79
N GLU A 479 20.88 -17.31 -6.94
CA GLU A 479 19.40 -17.47 -6.99
C GLU A 479 18.96 -18.84 -6.45
N THR A 480 19.72 -19.89 -6.70
CA THR A 480 19.43 -21.24 -6.18
C THR A 480 19.61 -21.29 -4.67
N LYS A 481 20.68 -20.67 -4.13
CA LYS A 481 20.93 -20.58 -2.68
C LYS A 481 19.87 -19.75 -1.95
N GLU A 482 19.39 -18.67 -2.54
CA GLU A 482 18.28 -17.87 -1.99
C GLU A 482 16.97 -18.67 -1.94
N ASN A 483 16.65 -19.42 -3.01
CA ASN A 483 15.48 -20.29 -3.05
C ASN A 483 15.56 -21.43 -2.03
N ASP A 484 16.73 -22.02 -1.81
CA ASP A 484 16.95 -23.04 -0.80
C ASP A 484 16.84 -22.47 0.63
N ALA A 485 17.34 -21.26 0.86
CA ALA A 485 17.20 -20.58 2.15
C ALA A 485 15.73 -20.30 2.47
N MET A 486 14.95 -19.83 1.46
CA MET A 486 13.52 -19.62 1.59
C MET A 486 12.78 -20.94 1.89
N ALA A 487 13.12 -22.03 1.18
CA ALA A 487 12.50 -23.35 1.39
C ALA A 487 12.79 -23.91 2.79
N LYS A 488 14.02 -23.78 3.30
CA LYS A 488 14.39 -24.21 4.65
C LYS A 488 13.71 -23.35 5.72
N ALA A 489 13.61 -22.03 5.51
CA ALA A 489 12.91 -21.11 6.41
C ALA A 489 11.41 -21.42 6.51
N ALA A 490 10.80 -21.95 5.42
CA ALA A 490 9.41 -22.34 5.36
C ALA A 490 9.07 -23.59 6.20
N GLY A 491 10.06 -24.30 6.74
CA GLY A 491 9.84 -25.44 7.62
C GLY A 491 9.09 -25.06 8.90
N ARG A 492 8.00 -25.78 9.25
CA ARG A 492 7.15 -25.48 10.44
C ARG A 492 7.93 -25.31 11.72
N ARG A 493 8.94 -26.18 11.97
CA ARG A 493 9.78 -26.11 13.18
C ARG A 493 10.61 -24.83 13.23
N THR A 494 11.15 -24.38 12.11
CA THR A 494 11.92 -23.14 11.99
C THR A 494 11.05 -21.93 12.26
N ILE A 495 9.86 -21.88 11.68
CA ILE A 495 8.88 -20.81 11.88
C ILE A 495 8.54 -20.68 13.37
N VAL A 496 8.08 -21.77 14.00
CA VAL A 496 7.66 -21.75 15.40
C VAL A 496 8.82 -21.39 16.34
N LYS A 497 10.02 -21.96 16.12
CA LYS A 497 11.21 -21.66 16.94
C LYS A 497 11.59 -20.17 16.90
N ASN A 498 11.40 -19.52 15.77
CA ASN A 498 11.84 -18.13 15.55
C ASN A 498 10.76 -17.08 15.83
N CYS A 499 9.48 -17.47 16.02
CA CYS A 499 8.39 -16.54 16.28
C CYS A 499 8.65 -15.57 17.44
N LEU A 500 9.28 -16.01 18.50
CA LEU A 500 9.54 -15.24 19.73
C LEU A 500 10.95 -14.65 19.80
N LYS A 501 11.84 -14.93 18.83
CA LYS A 501 13.16 -14.30 18.81
C LYS A 501 13.03 -12.80 18.63
N TRP A 502 13.71 -12.00 19.46
CA TRP A 502 13.76 -10.55 19.26
C TRP A 502 14.67 -10.21 18.10
N ARG A 503 14.10 -9.74 17.00
CA ARG A 503 14.82 -9.28 15.80
C ARG A 503 13.97 -8.29 15.00
N LYS A 504 14.60 -7.29 14.41
CA LYS A 504 13.95 -6.35 13.46
C LYS A 504 13.70 -7.08 12.14
N VAL A 505 12.42 -7.22 11.73
CA VAL A 505 11.99 -7.83 10.46
C VAL A 505 10.75 -7.14 9.91
#